data_d1119f7d1613af71cc9b9308fc911ff9
#
_entry.id   d1119f7d1613af71cc9b9308fc911ff9
#
_cell.length_a   1.000
_cell.length_b   1.000
_cell.length_c   1.000
_cell.angle_alpha   90.00
_cell.angle_beta   90.00
_cell.angle_gamma   90.00
#
_symmetry.space_group_name_H-M   'P 1'
#
loop_
_entity.id
_entity.type
_entity.pdbx_description
1 polymer ?
#
loop_
_entity_poly.entity_id
_entity_poly.type
_entity_poly.pdbx_seq_one_letter_code
_entity_poly.pdbx_strand_id
1 'polypeptide(L)'
;MTTAQAALEGFVAAVESEGLGVYGVRIRVGDETAAHRWRSDDRENLYSVSKGVCAIAIGMAIDKGLLGLDLSVGDVFADFPLGAGVEQVTLRDLLSMNSGIDFLWFGHEPVPGADLAAEMLSRPAAGRRFQYSDASTYVAMRMLATIVGDVRDWLVPRLFEPLGIDNPQWLRCPLGFILGGTGLELRTDELARIADVLLDRGKWNGRELVSSAWVDSMHASWVETGRPAPMNRYGLATWAGPGDAWRLEGRYGQFVVVHGDSVVTITAHEEKLVDRLSELAVTVTSSDSPGFQEIS
;
A
#
# COMPACT_ATOMS: atom_id res chain seq x y z
N MET A 1 -0.79 -22.82 -23.15
CA MET A 1 -0.97 -21.45 -22.57
C MET A 1 -0.52 -21.54 -21.13
N THR A 2 0.28 -20.59 -20.63
CA THR A 2 0.69 -20.57 -19.22
C THR A 2 -0.48 -20.14 -18.33
N THR A 3 -0.43 -20.49 -17.04
CA THR A 3 -1.49 -20.10 -16.08
C THR A 3 -1.63 -18.57 -15.98
N ALA A 4 -0.51 -17.85 -15.93
CA ALA A 4 -0.51 -16.38 -15.90
C ALA A 4 -1.06 -15.77 -17.21
N GLN A 5 -0.79 -16.40 -18.36
CA GLN A 5 -1.32 -15.94 -19.65
C GLN A 5 -2.83 -16.16 -19.77
N ALA A 6 -3.35 -17.29 -19.28
CA ALA A 6 -4.80 -17.55 -19.27
C ALA A 6 -5.54 -16.56 -18.34
N ALA A 7 -4.98 -16.29 -17.16
CA ALA A 7 -5.51 -15.28 -16.24
C ALA A 7 -5.51 -13.88 -16.88
N LEU A 8 -4.43 -13.53 -17.59
CA LEU A 8 -4.32 -12.25 -18.29
C LEU A 8 -5.40 -12.12 -19.38
N GLU A 9 -5.61 -13.14 -20.19
CA GLU A 9 -6.63 -13.12 -21.25
C GLU A 9 -8.03 -12.93 -20.68
N GLY A 10 -8.35 -13.62 -19.58
CA GLY A 10 -9.62 -13.43 -18.87
C GLY A 10 -9.78 -12.01 -18.32
N PHE A 11 -8.73 -11.46 -17.73
CA PHE A 11 -8.73 -10.09 -17.22
C PHE A 11 -8.92 -9.07 -18.36
N VAL A 12 -8.17 -9.19 -19.45
CA VAL A 12 -8.26 -8.28 -20.61
C VAL A 12 -9.65 -8.32 -21.22
N ALA A 13 -10.19 -9.52 -21.44
CA ALA A 13 -11.53 -9.68 -21.99
C ALA A 13 -12.61 -9.00 -21.13
N ALA A 14 -12.51 -9.12 -19.80
CA ALA A 14 -13.44 -8.47 -18.88
C ALA A 14 -13.29 -6.93 -18.90
N VAL A 15 -12.05 -6.42 -18.86
CA VAL A 15 -11.76 -4.97 -18.96
C VAL A 15 -12.34 -4.38 -20.23
N GLU A 16 -12.16 -5.03 -21.38
CA GLU A 16 -12.66 -4.55 -22.67
C GLU A 16 -14.18 -4.64 -22.76
N SER A 17 -14.78 -5.74 -22.29
CA SER A 17 -16.24 -5.93 -22.35
C SER A 17 -17.01 -4.99 -21.41
N GLU A 18 -16.41 -4.66 -20.24
CA GLU A 18 -17.02 -3.79 -19.24
C GLU A 18 -16.60 -2.32 -19.41
N GLY A 19 -15.65 -2.02 -20.31
CA GLY A 19 -15.15 -0.67 -20.58
C GLY A 19 -14.43 -0.02 -19.41
N LEU A 20 -13.64 -0.82 -18.66
CA LEU A 20 -12.94 -0.35 -17.46
C LEU A 20 -11.70 0.48 -17.81
N GLY A 21 -11.45 1.54 -17.04
CA GLY A 21 -10.41 2.53 -17.29
C GLY A 21 -8.99 2.07 -16.89
N VAL A 22 -8.56 0.86 -17.28
CA VAL A 22 -7.25 0.30 -16.96
C VAL A 22 -6.16 0.87 -17.87
N TYR A 23 -5.01 1.18 -17.30
CA TYR A 23 -3.81 1.62 -18.04
C TYR A 23 -2.88 0.44 -18.33
N GLY A 24 -2.64 -0.38 -17.33
CA GLY A 24 -1.81 -1.56 -17.45
C GLY A 24 -2.10 -2.56 -16.34
N VAL A 25 -1.84 -3.83 -16.64
CA VAL A 25 -1.95 -4.95 -15.71
C VAL A 25 -0.74 -5.86 -15.86
N ARG A 26 -0.21 -6.35 -14.75
CA ARG A 26 0.72 -7.47 -14.71
C ARG A 26 0.22 -8.50 -13.72
N ILE A 27 0.17 -9.74 -14.17
CA ILE A 27 -0.26 -10.90 -13.38
C ILE A 27 0.94 -11.82 -13.22
N ARG A 28 1.20 -12.26 -12.00
CA ARG A 28 2.13 -13.33 -11.68
C ARG A 28 1.38 -14.45 -10.96
N VAL A 29 1.58 -15.69 -11.38
CA VAL A 29 1.08 -16.92 -10.77
C VAL A 29 2.26 -17.87 -10.62
N GLY A 30 2.66 -18.16 -9.38
CA GLY A 30 3.92 -18.86 -9.12
C GLY A 30 5.12 -18.13 -9.77
N ASP A 31 5.83 -18.80 -10.66
CA ASP A 31 6.98 -18.23 -11.39
C ASP A 31 6.62 -17.65 -12.77
N GLU A 32 5.37 -17.81 -13.20
CA GLU A 32 4.90 -17.33 -14.50
C GLU A 32 4.40 -15.90 -14.43
N THR A 33 4.70 -15.10 -15.45
CA THR A 33 4.24 -13.71 -15.53
C THR A 33 3.66 -13.40 -16.90
N ALA A 34 2.59 -12.59 -16.92
CA ALA A 34 2.02 -12.03 -18.13
C ALA A 34 1.57 -10.59 -17.88
N ALA A 35 1.61 -9.75 -18.90
CA ALA A 35 1.25 -8.34 -18.78
C ALA A 35 0.56 -7.83 -20.04
N HIS A 36 -0.33 -6.86 -19.84
CA HIS A 36 -0.99 -6.14 -20.93
C HIS A 36 -1.07 -4.64 -20.62
N ARG A 37 -1.08 -3.84 -21.68
CA ARG A 37 -1.16 -2.38 -21.58
C ARG A 37 -2.12 -1.83 -22.60
N TRP A 38 -2.96 -0.92 -22.13
CA TRP A 38 -3.87 -0.16 -23.01
C TRP A 38 -3.30 1.19 -23.43
N ARG A 39 -2.20 1.63 -22.77
CA ARG A 39 -1.47 2.86 -23.11
C ARG A 39 0.03 2.74 -22.77
N SER A 40 0.81 3.82 -23.01
CA SER A 40 2.22 3.93 -22.62
C SER A 40 2.44 3.67 -21.13
N ASP A 41 3.64 3.17 -20.76
CA ASP A 41 4.03 2.92 -19.37
C ASP A 41 4.62 4.15 -18.72
N ASP A 42 3.79 5.16 -18.54
CA ASP A 42 4.17 6.37 -17.82
C ASP A 42 4.05 6.15 -16.31
N ARG A 43 4.80 6.92 -15.54
CA ARG A 43 4.62 6.94 -14.09
C ARG A 43 3.34 7.65 -13.74
N GLU A 44 2.58 7.02 -12.85
CA GLU A 44 1.30 7.51 -12.36
C GLU A 44 1.33 7.62 -10.85
N ASN A 45 0.57 8.58 -10.32
CA ASN A 45 0.36 8.64 -8.87
C ASN A 45 -0.34 7.36 -8.39
N LEU A 46 0.30 6.64 -7.51
CA LEU A 46 -0.23 5.41 -6.94
C LEU A 46 -1.27 5.66 -5.84
N TYR A 47 -1.54 6.93 -5.52
CA TYR A 47 -2.44 7.31 -4.43
C TYR A 47 -2.13 6.48 -3.17
N SER A 48 -3.14 5.89 -2.55
CA SER A 48 -3.00 5.18 -1.28
C SER A 48 -2.23 3.86 -1.33
N VAL A 49 -1.88 3.33 -2.51
CA VAL A 49 -0.88 2.24 -2.61
C VAL A 49 0.46 2.68 -2.02
N SER A 50 0.78 3.97 -2.03
CA SER A 50 1.96 4.56 -1.37
C SER A 50 2.08 4.16 0.11
N LYS A 51 0.95 3.96 0.82
CA LYS A 51 0.92 3.53 2.22
C LYS A 51 1.57 2.16 2.43
N GLY A 52 1.35 1.23 1.49
CA GLY A 52 1.99 -0.08 1.53
C GLY A 52 3.50 0.01 1.40
N VAL A 53 4.01 0.92 0.56
CA VAL A 53 5.45 1.18 0.44
C VAL A 53 6.01 1.82 1.72
N CYS A 54 5.24 2.70 2.38
CA CYS A 54 5.58 3.22 3.69
C CYS A 54 5.66 2.11 4.76
N ALA A 55 4.73 1.15 4.72
CA ALA A 55 4.79 0.00 5.63
C ALA A 55 6.03 -0.86 5.36
N ILE A 56 6.43 -1.08 4.10
CA ILE A 56 7.68 -1.75 3.77
C ILE A 56 8.88 -0.97 4.37
N ALA A 57 8.90 0.36 4.25
CA ALA A 57 9.95 1.20 4.85
C ALA A 57 10.04 1.01 6.38
N ILE A 58 8.91 1.00 7.07
CA ILE A 58 8.86 0.74 8.51
C ILE A 58 9.39 -0.67 8.82
N GLY A 59 8.99 -1.69 8.06
CA GLY A 59 9.48 -3.05 8.22
C GLY A 59 11.00 -3.15 8.10
N MET A 60 11.56 -2.53 7.07
CA MET A 60 13.02 -2.46 6.88
C MET A 60 13.73 -1.77 8.06
N ALA A 61 13.11 -0.75 8.66
CA ALA A 61 13.67 -0.07 9.82
C ALA A 61 13.57 -0.93 11.09
N ILE A 62 12.48 -1.68 11.27
CA ILE A 62 12.31 -2.65 12.37
C ILE A 62 13.34 -3.77 12.25
N ASP A 63 13.52 -4.35 11.06
CA ASP A 63 14.51 -5.40 10.81
C ASP A 63 15.95 -4.95 11.13
N LYS A 64 16.21 -3.64 11.08
CA LYS A 64 17.49 -3.04 11.47
C LYS A 64 17.57 -2.64 12.96
N GLY A 65 16.50 -2.88 13.73
CA GLY A 65 16.42 -2.48 15.13
C GLY A 65 16.40 -0.96 15.36
N LEU A 66 16.00 -0.18 14.36
CA LEU A 66 15.96 1.29 14.44
C LEU A 66 14.73 1.81 15.19
N LEU A 67 13.61 1.07 15.14
CA LEU A 67 12.36 1.38 15.82
C LEU A 67 11.53 0.11 16.02
N GLY A 68 10.42 0.22 16.74
CA GLY A 68 9.44 -0.87 16.92
C GLY A 68 8.01 -0.36 16.71
N LEU A 69 7.07 -1.26 16.50
CA LEU A 69 5.65 -0.91 16.33
C LEU A 69 5.05 -0.23 17.57
N ASP A 70 5.64 -0.45 18.74
CA ASP A 70 5.15 0.10 20.02
C ASP A 70 5.80 1.47 20.34
N LEU A 71 6.67 2.01 19.43
CA LEU A 71 7.19 3.36 19.55
C LEU A 71 6.03 4.35 19.57
N SER A 72 5.95 5.16 20.63
CA SER A 72 4.84 6.09 20.82
C SER A 72 5.10 7.46 20.16
N VAL A 73 4.03 8.16 19.87
CA VAL A 73 4.07 9.56 19.41
C VAL A 73 4.75 10.45 20.47
N GLY A 74 4.46 10.19 21.77
CA GLY A 74 5.07 10.94 22.87
C GLY A 74 6.59 10.80 22.95
N ASP A 75 7.14 9.61 22.60
CA ASP A 75 8.59 9.40 22.56
C ASP A 75 9.30 10.19 21.46
N VAL A 76 8.59 10.47 20.35
CA VAL A 76 9.16 11.09 19.15
C VAL A 76 8.88 12.59 19.08
N PHE A 77 7.69 13.02 19.48
CA PHE A 77 7.19 14.39 19.34
C PHE A 77 6.93 15.07 20.70
N ALA A 78 7.81 14.84 21.68
CA ALA A 78 7.68 15.39 23.03
C ALA A 78 7.55 16.93 23.07
N ASP A 79 8.08 17.64 22.07
CA ASP A 79 8.04 19.10 21.96
C ASP A 79 6.79 19.61 21.24
N PHE A 80 5.91 18.72 20.74
CA PHE A 80 4.67 19.13 20.07
C PHE A 80 3.55 19.38 21.10
N PRO A 81 2.63 20.28 20.79
CA PRO A 81 1.43 20.48 21.62
C PRO A 81 0.46 19.30 21.41
N LEU A 82 0.74 18.19 22.07
CA LEU A 82 -0.05 16.97 21.92
C LEU A 82 -1.42 17.11 22.58
N GLY A 83 -2.47 16.68 21.87
CA GLY A 83 -3.80 16.51 22.43
C GLY A 83 -3.85 15.39 23.49
N ALA A 84 -4.87 15.40 24.33
CA ALA A 84 -5.02 14.41 25.40
C ALA A 84 -5.02 12.97 24.84
N GLY A 85 -4.17 12.08 25.39
CA GLY A 85 -4.04 10.67 25.03
C GLY A 85 -3.21 10.41 23.76
N VAL A 86 -2.75 11.44 23.08
CA VAL A 86 -1.97 11.30 21.83
C VAL A 86 -0.57 10.80 22.12
N GLU A 87 0.00 11.10 23.27
CA GLU A 87 1.31 10.63 23.70
C GLU A 87 1.40 9.10 23.76
N GLN A 88 0.27 8.40 23.88
CA GLN A 88 0.17 6.94 23.93
C GLN A 88 -0.14 6.29 22.58
N VAL A 89 -0.37 7.08 21.54
CA VAL A 89 -0.60 6.58 20.18
C VAL A 89 0.71 5.99 19.66
N THR A 90 0.65 4.76 19.17
CA THR A 90 1.82 4.04 18.68
C THR A 90 1.94 4.07 17.16
N LEU A 91 3.13 3.73 16.66
CA LEU A 91 3.36 3.54 15.23
C LEU A 91 2.41 2.47 14.63
N ARG A 92 2.10 1.42 15.41
CA ARG A 92 1.08 0.42 15.06
C ARG A 92 -0.29 1.05 14.83
N ASP A 93 -0.73 1.89 15.76
CA ASP A 93 -2.04 2.55 15.67
C ASP A 93 -2.14 3.45 14.43
N LEU A 94 -1.06 4.14 14.09
CA LEU A 94 -0.99 5.00 12.89
C LEU A 94 -1.05 4.16 11.61
N LEU A 95 -0.26 3.09 11.50
CA LEU A 95 -0.24 2.22 10.32
C LEU A 95 -1.55 1.45 10.13
N SER A 96 -2.23 1.11 11.20
CA SER A 96 -3.53 0.42 11.17
C SER A 96 -4.74 1.36 11.14
N MET A 97 -4.52 2.68 11.00
CA MET A 97 -5.59 3.70 10.97
C MET A 97 -6.49 3.67 12.23
N ASN A 98 -5.92 3.30 13.37
CA ASN A 98 -6.64 3.06 14.62
C ASN A 98 -6.15 3.96 15.77
N SER A 99 -5.63 5.15 15.44
CA SER A 99 -5.07 6.08 16.43
C SER A 99 -6.11 6.68 17.39
N GLY A 100 -7.38 6.69 17.00
CA GLY A 100 -8.44 7.36 17.75
C GLY A 100 -8.41 8.89 17.69
N ILE A 101 -7.49 9.46 16.93
CA ILE A 101 -7.43 10.90 16.66
C ILE A 101 -8.44 11.21 15.56
N ASP A 102 -9.41 12.08 15.84
CA ASP A 102 -10.39 12.52 14.84
C ASP A 102 -9.80 13.62 13.94
N PHE A 103 -9.09 13.17 12.91
CA PHE A 103 -8.44 14.04 11.93
C PHE A 103 -8.50 13.40 10.54
N LEU A 104 -9.48 13.81 9.77
CA LEU A 104 -9.68 13.36 8.40
C LEU A 104 -8.98 14.32 7.43
N TRP A 105 -7.96 13.84 6.75
CA TRP A 105 -7.25 14.60 5.72
C TRP A 105 -6.71 13.66 4.64
N PHE A 106 -6.76 14.12 3.39
CA PHE A 106 -6.25 13.42 2.21
C PHE A 106 -5.29 14.32 1.43
N GLY A 107 -4.25 13.73 0.87
CA GLY A 107 -3.13 14.46 0.23
C GLY A 107 -3.48 15.23 -1.04
N HIS A 108 -4.72 15.20 -1.53
CA HIS A 108 -5.22 16.09 -2.57
C HIS A 108 -5.82 17.39 -2.01
N GLU A 109 -5.95 17.50 -0.68
CA GLU A 109 -6.41 18.68 0.01
C GLU A 109 -5.22 19.58 0.38
N PRO A 110 -5.41 20.90 0.54
CA PRO A 110 -4.37 21.76 1.08
C PRO A 110 -3.88 21.25 2.44
N VAL A 111 -2.57 21.34 2.67
CA VAL A 111 -2.00 21.03 4.00
C VAL A 111 -2.52 22.07 5.00
N PRO A 112 -3.23 21.66 6.05
CA PRO A 112 -3.72 22.59 7.05
C PRO A 112 -2.57 23.08 7.91
N GLY A 113 -2.60 24.37 8.27
CA GLY A 113 -1.59 24.99 9.12
C GLY A 113 -0.18 24.98 8.54
N ALA A 114 0.81 25.15 9.40
CA ALA A 114 2.23 25.15 9.03
C ALA A 114 2.86 23.75 9.03
N ASP A 115 2.34 22.82 9.84
CA ASP A 115 2.81 21.43 9.96
C ASP A 115 1.62 20.48 10.14
N LEU A 116 1.38 19.64 9.16
CA LEU A 116 0.30 18.65 9.17
C LEU A 116 0.37 17.70 10.36
N ALA A 117 1.58 17.32 10.81
CA ALA A 117 1.73 16.46 11.98
C ALA A 117 1.29 17.22 13.26
N ALA A 118 1.71 18.46 13.43
CA ALA A 118 1.29 19.27 14.58
C ALA A 118 -0.23 19.49 14.60
N GLU A 119 -0.83 19.74 13.45
CA GLU A 119 -2.29 19.88 13.33
C GLU A 119 -3.04 18.60 13.74
N MET A 120 -2.63 17.46 13.24
CA MET A 120 -3.23 16.17 13.61
C MET A 120 -3.00 15.86 15.09
N LEU A 121 -1.74 15.95 15.55
CA LEU A 121 -1.35 15.55 16.90
C LEU A 121 -1.85 16.49 18.01
N SER A 122 -2.30 17.70 17.68
CA SER A 122 -2.96 18.60 18.63
C SER A 122 -4.40 18.19 18.98
N ARG A 123 -5.01 17.28 18.19
CA ARG A 123 -6.37 16.78 18.45
C ARG A 123 -6.33 15.66 19.47
N PRO A 124 -7.35 15.51 20.35
CA PRO A 124 -7.35 14.42 21.32
C PRO A 124 -7.51 13.06 20.64
N ALA A 125 -6.87 12.04 21.21
CA ALA A 125 -7.11 10.64 20.90
C ALA A 125 -8.19 10.07 21.82
N ALA A 126 -9.36 9.72 21.28
CA ALA A 126 -10.51 9.22 22.03
C ALA A 126 -10.65 7.69 21.87
N GLY A 127 -9.82 6.94 22.59
CA GLY A 127 -9.78 5.46 22.49
C GLY A 127 -9.15 4.98 21.18
N ARG A 128 -9.38 3.72 20.82
CA ARG A 128 -8.93 3.14 19.55
C ARG A 128 -10.14 3.01 18.62
N ARG A 129 -10.10 3.71 17.49
CA ARG A 129 -11.17 3.73 16.48
C ARG A 129 -10.57 3.86 15.10
N PHE A 130 -11.04 3.02 14.18
CA PHE A 130 -10.63 3.11 12.79
C PHE A 130 -11.10 4.43 12.15
N GLN A 131 -10.15 5.17 11.59
CA GLN A 131 -10.41 6.32 10.73
C GLN A 131 -9.34 6.38 9.64
N TYR A 132 -9.75 6.12 8.41
CA TYR A 132 -8.84 6.15 7.26
C TYR A 132 -8.48 7.60 6.90
N SER A 133 -7.20 7.94 7.05
CA SER A 133 -6.68 9.30 6.78
C SER A 133 -5.23 9.23 6.31
N ASP A 134 -4.86 10.01 5.30
CA ASP A 134 -3.47 10.10 4.84
C ASP A 134 -2.57 10.72 5.91
N ALA A 135 -3.12 11.54 6.80
CA ALA A 135 -2.37 12.14 7.91
C ALA A 135 -1.78 11.10 8.86
N SER A 136 -2.46 9.96 9.10
CA SER A 136 -1.92 8.87 9.93
C SER A 136 -0.63 8.30 9.34
N THR A 137 -0.59 8.02 8.04
CA THR A 137 0.63 7.55 7.37
C THR A 137 1.69 8.64 7.30
N TYR A 138 1.30 9.89 7.10
CA TYR A 138 2.23 11.02 7.13
C TYR A 138 2.94 11.13 8.48
N VAL A 139 2.21 11.04 9.59
CA VAL A 139 2.81 11.06 10.95
C VAL A 139 3.73 9.86 11.15
N ALA A 140 3.35 8.65 10.71
CA ALA A 140 4.22 7.47 10.76
C ALA A 140 5.53 7.70 9.99
N MET A 141 5.48 8.33 8.81
CA MET A 141 6.69 8.69 8.05
C MET A 141 7.49 9.79 8.72
N ARG A 142 6.86 10.73 9.40
CA ARG A 142 7.55 11.74 10.21
C ARG A 142 8.30 11.11 11.39
N MET A 143 7.71 10.09 12.05
CA MET A 143 8.39 9.30 13.09
C MET A 143 9.63 8.60 12.52
N LEU A 144 9.52 7.95 11.37
CA LEU A 144 10.67 7.31 10.72
C LEU A 144 11.73 8.34 10.33
N ALA A 145 11.32 9.50 9.81
CA ALA A 145 12.22 10.56 9.36
C ALA A 145 13.10 11.13 10.48
N THR A 146 12.68 11.11 11.74
CA THR A 146 13.52 11.53 12.88
C THR A 146 14.74 10.63 13.07
N ILE A 147 14.68 9.40 12.57
CA ILE A 147 15.72 8.38 12.72
C ILE A 147 16.60 8.28 11.46
N VAL A 148 15.99 8.29 10.29
CA VAL A 148 16.68 7.99 9.02
C VAL A 148 16.92 9.22 8.15
N GLY A 149 16.40 10.38 8.53
CA GLY A 149 16.39 11.57 7.69
C GLY A 149 15.29 11.47 6.59
N ASP A 150 15.65 11.82 5.36
CA ASP A 150 14.70 11.74 4.25
C ASP A 150 14.34 10.28 3.94
N VAL A 151 13.06 9.93 4.14
CA VAL A 151 12.58 8.53 4.00
C VAL A 151 12.68 8.05 2.55
N ARG A 152 12.38 8.90 1.57
CA ARG A 152 12.50 8.53 0.15
C ARG A 152 13.96 8.23 -0.20
N ASP A 153 14.88 9.09 0.19
CA ASP A 153 16.30 8.92 -0.08
C ASP A 153 16.89 7.72 0.68
N TRP A 154 16.39 7.47 1.90
CA TRP A 154 16.76 6.28 2.65
C TRP A 154 16.29 4.97 1.97
N LEU A 155 15.14 4.98 1.28
CA LEU A 155 14.61 3.85 0.52
C LEU A 155 15.34 3.61 -0.79
N VAL A 156 15.94 4.64 -1.42
CA VAL A 156 16.61 4.50 -2.72
C VAL A 156 17.57 3.32 -2.75
N PRO A 157 18.63 3.24 -1.93
CA PRO A 157 19.57 2.13 -1.99
C PRO A 157 19.04 0.80 -1.39
N ARG A 158 17.89 0.82 -0.72
CA ARG A 158 17.37 -0.33 0.04
C ARG A 158 16.22 -1.05 -0.64
N LEU A 159 15.39 -0.29 -1.36
CA LEU A 159 14.21 -0.81 -2.04
C LEU A 159 14.26 -0.48 -3.54
N PHE A 160 14.37 0.79 -3.89
CA PHE A 160 14.17 1.21 -5.28
C PHE A 160 15.30 0.76 -6.21
N GLU A 161 16.55 1.00 -5.88
CA GLU A 161 17.69 0.55 -6.69
C GLU A 161 17.76 -0.98 -6.83
N PRO A 162 17.60 -1.80 -5.77
CA PRO A 162 17.53 -3.25 -5.91
C PRO A 162 16.43 -3.72 -6.86
N LEU A 163 15.32 -2.99 -6.94
CA LEU A 163 14.20 -3.26 -7.83
C LEU A 163 14.38 -2.64 -9.23
N GLY A 164 15.49 -1.93 -9.50
CA GLY A 164 15.69 -1.22 -10.76
C GLY A 164 14.68 -0.08 -10.98
N ILE A 165 14.28 0.59 -9.90
CA ILE A 165 13.38 1.75 -9.93
C ILE A 165 14.24 3.01 -9.74
N ASP A 166 14.49 3.72 -10.84
CA ASP A 166 15.35 4.88 -10.84
C ASP A 166 14.59 6.15 -10.44
N ASN A 167 15.09 6.84 -9.42
CA ASN A 167 14.63 8.17 -8.99
C ASN A 167 13.08 8.32 -8.94
N PRO A 168 12.35 7.50 -8.15
CA PRO A 168 10.91 7.62 -8.05
C PRO A 168 10.52 8.97 -7.45
N GLN A 169 9.52 9.63 -8.04
CA GLN A 169 8.98 10.86 -7.49
C GLN A 169 8.03 10.56 -6.34
N TRP A 170 8.05 11.39 -5.32
CA TRP A 170 7.12 11.30 -4.19
C TRP A 170 6.71 12.70 -3.74
N LEU A 171 5.41 12.96 -3.73
CA LEU A 171 4.85 14.25 -3.35
C LEU A 171 5.24 14.61 -1.90
N ARG A 172 5.62 15.88 -1.70
CA ARG A 172 6.11 16.39 -0.41
C ARG A 172 5.20 17.49 0.13
N CYS A 173 5.13 17.59 1.45
CA CYS A 173 4.54 18.73 2.12
C CYS A 173 5.48 19.96 2.03
N PRO A 174 5.01 21.16 2.40
CA PRO A 174 5.85 22.38 2.39
C PRO A 174 7.11 22.28 3.26
N LEU A 175 7.12 21.43 4.28
CA LEU A 175 8.30 21.17 5.11
C LEU A 175 9.31 20.18 4.49
N GLY A 176 9.04 19.68 3.30
CA GLY A 176 9.95 18.79 2.57
C GLY A 176 9.78 17.29 2.86
N PHE A 177 8.92 16.88 3.81
CA PHE A 177 8.65 15.47 4.08
C PHE A 177 7.71 14.86 3.05
N ILE A 178 7.91 13.58 2.71
CA ILE A 178 6.98 12.86 1.84
C ILE A 178 5.59 12.79 2.48
N LEU A 179 4.54 12.88 1.67
CA LEU A 179 3.16 12.77 2.19
C LEU A 179 2.83 11.35 2.70
N GLY A 180 3.55 10.33 2.23
CA GLY A 180 3.40 8.94 2.67
C GLY A 180 2.07 8.31 2.27
N GLY A 181 0.95 8.95 2.57
CA GLY A 181 -0.38 8.46 2.26
C GLY A 181 -0.74 8.44 0.76
N THR A 182 0.02 9.17 -0.05
CA THR A 182 -0.20 9.36 -1.50
C THR A 182 1.07 9.90 -2.17
N GLY A 183 1.04 10.04 -3.49
CA GLY A 183 2.01 10.83 -4.25
C GLY A 183 3.31 10.12 -4.61
N LEU A 184 3.46 8.83 -4.37
CA LEU A 184 4.50 8.02 -5.00
C LEU A 184 4.07 7.76 -6.45
N GLU A 185 4.97 8.06 -7.40
CA GLU A 185 4.73 7.86 -8.82
C GLU A 185 5.59 6.73 -9.36
N LEU A 186 4.93 5.67 -9.86
CA LEU A 186 5.58 4.52 -10.48
C LEU A 186 4.85 4.09 -11.75
N ARG A 187 5.60 3.42 -12.64
CA ARG A 187 5.03 2.64 -13.75
C ARG A 187 4.34 1.39 -13.24
N THR A 188 3.46 0.81 -14.03
CA THR A 188 2.84 -0.49 -13.70
C THR A 188 3.91 -1.55 -13.43
N ASP A 189 4.94 -1.62 -14.27
CA ASP A 189 6.02 -2.60 -14.13
C ASP A 189 6.91 -2.35 -12.89
N GLU A 190 7.15 -1.07 -12.54
CA GLU A 190 7.87 -0.71 -11.31
C GLU A 190 7.07 -1.11 -10.06
N LEU A 191 5.76 -0.85 -10.04
CA LEU A 191 4.87 -1.27 -8.97
C LEU A 191 4.79 -2.81 -8.88
N ALA A 192 4.78 -3.50 -10.02
CA ALA A 192 4.73 -4.95 -10.06
C ALA A 192 5.96 -5.62 -9.42
N ARG A 193 7.15 -5.00 -9.49
CA ARG A 193 8.34 -5.50 -8.78
C ARG A 193 8.20 -5.36 -7.26
N ILE A 194 7.53 -4.30 -6.78
CA ILE A 194 7.17 -4.18 -5.36
C ILE A 194 6.14 -5.25 -4.98
N ALA A 195 5.17 -5.51 -5.84
CA ALA A 195 4.17 -6.56 -5.65
C ALA A 195 4.81 -7.95 -5.57
N ASP A 196 5.82 -8.23 -6.40
CA ASP A 196 6.60 -9.48 -6.33
C ASP A 196 7.33 -9.62 -4.99
N VAL A 197 7.90 -8.54 -4.44
CA VAL A 197 8.50 -8.56 -3.09
C VAL A 197 7.47 -8.95 -2.04
N LEU A 198 6.24 -8.47 -2.15
CA LEU A 198 5.18 -8.80 -1.20
C LEU A 198 4.74 -10.27 -1.35
N LEU A 199 4.56 -10.76 -2.58
CA LEU A 199 4.23 -12.17 -2.86
C LEU A 199 5.34 -13.11 -2.36
N ASP A 200 6.61 -12.76 -2.61
CA ASP A 200 7.78 -13.55 -2.19
C ASP A 200 8.17 -13.28 -0.72
N ARG A 201 7.23 -12.74 0.07
CA ARG A 201 7.38 -12.50 1.50
C ARG A 201 8.67 -11.76 1.85
N GLY A 202 8.91 -10.65 1.14
CA GLY A 202 10.01 -9.73 1.39
C GLY A 202 11.29 -9.99 0.59
N LYS A 203 11.31 -10.98 -0.30
CA LYS A 203 12.48 -11.34 -1.11
C LYS A 203 12.40 -10.79 -2.52
N TRP A 204 13.56 -10.51 -3.09
CA TRP A 204 13.76 -10.14 -4.49
C TRP A 204 15.06 -10.75 -5.01
N ASN A 205 14.99 -11.56 -6.06
CA ASN A 205 16.14 -12.26 -6.65
C ASN A 205 17.00 -13.00 -5.60
N GLY A 206 16.35 -13.66 -4.65
CA GLY A 206 17.00 -14.42 -3.57
C GLY A 206 17.55 -13.56 -2.42
N ARG A 207 17.50 -12.24 -2.52
CA ARG A 207 17.88 -11.30 -1.46
C ARG A 207 16.66 -10.89 -0.64
N GLU A 208 16.74 -10.97 0.68
CA GLU A 208 15.74 -10.40 1.58
C GLU A 208 15.90 -8.87 1.64
N LEU A 209 14.86 -8.14 1.26
CA LEU A 209 14.76 -6.68 1.36
C LEU A 209 14.06 -6.24 2.65
N VAL A 210 13.09 -7.02 3.07
CA VAL A 210 12.35 -6.89 4.33
C VAL A 210 12.01 -8.29 4.83
N SER A 211 11.91 -8.50 6.14
CA SER A 211 11.68 -9.84 6.68
C SER A 211 10.30 -10.40 6.30
N SER A 212 10.24 -11.73 6.12
CA SER A 212 8.96 -12.41 5.88
C SER A 212 7.97 -12.22 7.04
N ALA A 213 8.49 -12.18 8.28
CA ALA A 213 7.68 -11.92 9.47
C ALA A 213 6.99 -10.55 9.40
N TRP A 214 7.66 -9.54 8.84
CA TRP A 214 7.05 -8.23 8.64
C TRP A 214 5.93 -8.28 7.59
N VAL A 215 6.20 -8.85 6.40
CA VAL A 215 5.20 -8.96 5.35
C VAL A 215 3.96 -9.70 5.86
N ASP A 216 4.14 -10.82 6.57
CA ASP A 216 3.04 -11.56 7.18
C ASP A 216 2.25 -10.69 8.17
N SER A 217 2.95 -9.86 8.98
CA SER A 217 2.30 -8.97 9.95
C SER A 217 1.46 -7.87 9.31
N MET A 218 1.77 -7.47 8.07
CA MET A 218 1.01 -6.44 7.36
C MET A 218 -0.47 -6.83 7.16
N HIS A 219 -0.76 -8.13 7.06
CA HIS A 219 -2.10 -8.66 6.81
C HIS A 219 -2.55 -9.74 7.83
N ALA A 220 -1.96 -9.77 9.03
CA ALA A 220 -2.31 -10.75 10.08
C ALA A 220 -3.22 -10.19 11.18
N SER A 221 -3.00 -8.94 11.60
CA SER A 221 -3.73 -8.32 12.71
C SER A 221 -4.71 -7.28 12.18
N TRP A 222 -5.92 -7.74 11.89
CA TRP A 222 -6.95 -6.93 11.29
C TRP A 222 -7.70 -6.05 12.28
N VAL A 223 -7.94 -4.79 11.91
CA VAL A 223 -8.85 -3.87 12.57
C VAL A 223 -10.15 -3.83 11.77
N GLU A 224 -11.27 -3.98 12.46
CA GLU A 224 -12.60 -3.83 11.85
C GLU A 224 -12.86 -2.36 11.49
N THR A 225 -13.23 -2.13 10.24
CA THR A 225 -13.40 -0.75 9.71
C THR A 225 -14.81 -0.22 9.85
N GLY A 226 -15.79 -1.10 10.11
CA GLY A 226 -17.22 -0.78 10.07
C GLY A 226 -17.80 -0.64 8.65
N ARG A 227 -17.01 -0.92 7.61
CA ARG A 227 -17.44 -0.90 6.20
C ARG A 227 -17.89 -2.31 5.76
N PRO A 228 -18.69 -2.42 4.67
CA PRO A 228 -18.97 -3.73 4.09
C PRO A 228 -17.71 -4.37 3.50
N ALA A 229 -17.74 -5.70 3.33
CA ALA A 229 -16.70 -6.41 2.59
C ALA A 229 -16.64 -5.90 1.13
N PRO A 230 -15.48 -5.90 0.51
CA PRO A 230 -14.18 -6.39 1.01
C PRO A 230 -13.39 -5.38 1.83
N MET A 231 -13.94 -4.20 2.14
CA MET A 231 -13.27 -3.13 2.90
C MET A 231 -13.54 -3.21 4.42
N ASN A 232 -14.04 -4.32 4.91
CA ASN A 232 -14.44 -4.51 6.33
C ASN A 232 -13.26 -4.63 7.29
N ARG A 233 -12.03 -4.92 6.81
CA ARG A 233 -10.85 -5.11 7.65
C ARG A 233 -9.63 -4.40 7.08
N TYR A 234 -8.82 -3.82 7.97
CA TYR A 234 -7.58 -3.11 7.64
C TYR A 234 -6.43 -3.61 8.52
N GLY A 235 -5.27 -3.87 7.91
CA GLY A 235 -4.04 -4.29 8.58
C GLY A 235 -3.05 -3.15 8.72
N LEU A 236 -1.75 -3.44 8.62
CA LEU A 236 -0.70 -2.40 8.60
C LEU A 236 -0.56 -1.86 7.17
N ALA A 237 -1.30 -0.80 6.86
CA ALA A 237 -1.39 -0.16 5.55
C ALA A 237 -1.91 -1.08 4.41
N THR A 238 -2.66 -2.12 4.76
CA THR A 238 -3.25 -3.08 3.82
C THR A 238 -4.75 -3.24 4.06
N TRP A 239 -5.50 -3.52 3.01
CA TRP A 239 -6.91 -3.91 3.10
C TRP A 239 -7.08 -5.42 2.97
N ALA A 240 -8.09 -5.97 3.61
CA ALA A 240 -8.61 -7.27 3.17
C ALA A 240 -9.09 -7.14 1.71
N GLY A 241 -9.03 -8.24 0.97
CA GLY A 241 -9.51 -8.34 -0.39
C GLY A 241 -10.80 -9.14 -0.50
N PRO A 242 -11.30 -9.35 -1.72
CA PRO A 242 -12.31 -10.37 -1.98
C PRO A 242 -11.80 -11.75 -1.52
N GLY A 243 -12.66 -12.54 -0.88
CA GLY A 243 -12.28 -13.86 -0.37
C GLY A 243 -11.20 -13.79 0.71
N ASP A 244 -10.13 -14.54 0.51
CA ASP A 244 -8.93 -14.59 1.38
C ASP A 244 -7.76 -13.72 0.87
N ALA A 245 -7.96 -13.00 -0.22
CA ALA A 245 -6.99 -12.05 -0.73
C ALA A 245 -6.74 -10.89 0.23
N TRP A 246 -5.59 -10.26 0.11
CA TRP A 246 -5.31 -8.95 0.69
C TRP A 246 -4.73 -8.02 -0.37
N ARG A 247 -4.81 -6.72 -0.13
CA ARG A 247 -4.44 -5.77 -1.17
C ARG A 247 -3.90 -4.45 -0.65
N LEU A 248 -3.07 -3.82 -1.47
CA LEU A 248 -2.84 -2.39 -1.47
C LEU A 248 -3.84 -1.77 -2.45
N GLU A 249 -4.47 -0.69 -2.03
CA GLU A 249 -5.50 -0.02 -2.83
C GLU A 249 -5.26 1.47 -2.87
N GLY A 250 -5.32 2.04 -4.07
CA GLY A 250 -5.23 3.47 -4.33
C GLY A 250 -6.43 3.96 -5.15
N ARG A 251 -6.73 5.24 -5.01
CA ARG A 251 -7.83 5.90 -5.71
C ARG A 251 -7.74 5.60 -7.22
N TYR A 252 -8.87 5.49 -7.87
CA TYR A 252 -9.04 5.22 -9.29
C TYR A 252 -8.54 3.86 -9.77
N GLY A 253 -8.37 2.88 -8.86
CA GLY A 253 -8.04 1.52 -9.27
C GLY A 253 -6.55 1.23 -9.38
N GLN A 254 -5.71 1.90 -8.59
CA GLN A 254 -4.35 1.45 -8.36
C GLN A 254 -4.39 0.27 -7.40
N PHE A 255 -3.95 -0.91 -7.83
CA PHE A 255 -4.02 -2.11 -7.00
C PHE A 255 -2.74 -2.94 -7.03
N VAL A 256 -2.42 -3.53 -5.90
CA VAL A 256 -1.65 -4.76 -5.75
C VAL A 256 -2.55 -5.73 -4.99
N VAL A 257 -3.00 -6.78 -5.65
CA VAL A 257 -3.88 -7.81 -5.05
C VAL A 257 -3.10 -9.10 -4.93
N VAL A 258 -2.89 -9.58 -3.71
CA VAL A 258 -2.21 -10.86 -3.42
C VAL A 258 -3.27 -11.89 -3.05
N HIS A 259 -3.26 -13.03 -3.76
CA HIS A 259 -4.21 -14.12 -3.59
C HIS A 259 -3.50 -15.46 -3.79
N GLY A 260 -3.36 -16.24 -2.72
CA GLY A 260 -2.61 -17.50 -2.76
C GLY A 260 -1.16 -17.30 -3.21
N ASP A 261 -0.76 -17.98 -4.28
CA ASP A 261 0.55 -17.87 -4.93
C ASP A 261 0.58 -16.88 -6.09
N SER A 262 -0.39 -15.99 -6.14
CA SER A 262 -0.58 -15.05 -7.24
C SER A 262 -0.55 -13.60 -6.78
N VAL A 263 -0.10 -12.70 -7.65
CA VAL A 263 -0.26 -11.26 -7.47
C VAL A 263 -0.67 -10.58 -8.78
N VAL A 264 -1.66 -9.71 -8.66
CA VAL A 264 -2.14 -8.86 -9.76
C VAL A 264 -1.85 -7.41 -9.44
N THR A 265 -1.10 -6.76 -10.31
CA THR A 265 -0.77 -5.33 -10.24
C THR A 265 -1.53 -4.58 -11.31
N ILE A 266 -2.28 -3.56 -10.92
CA ILE A 266 -3.12 -2.76 -11.81
C ILE A 266 -2.81 -1.28 -11.61
N THR A 267 -2.65 -0.55 -12.71
CA THR A 267 -2.74 0.91 -12.75
C THR A 267 -3.91 1.32 -13.61
N ALA A 268 -4.71 2.28 -13.15
CA ALA A 268 -5.97 2.62 -13.79
C ALA A 268 -6.41 4.08 -13.50
N HIS A 269 -7.40 4.55 -14.24
CA HIS A 269 -8.24 5.66 -13.87
C HIS A 269 -9.70 5.25 -14.06
N GLU A 270 -10.19 4.46 -13.11
CA GLU A 270 -11.57 3.99 -13.02
C GLU A 270 -12.29 4.74 -11.90
N GLU A 271 -13.43 5.36 -12.20
CA GLU A 271 -14.16 6.18 -11.22
C GLU A 271 -15.38 5.47 -10.63
N LYS A 272 -16.00 4.56 -11.39
CA LYS A 272 -17.32 4.00 -11.06
C LYS A 272 -17.27 2.56 -10.57
N LEU A 273 -16.39 1.76 -11.15
CA LEU A 273 -16.32 0.31 -10.94
C LEU A 273 -14.95 -0.10 -10.34
N VAL A 274 -14.40 0.74 -9.45
CA VAL A 274 -13.07 0.50 -8.85
C VAL A 274 -12.99 -0.87 -8.19
N ASP A 275 -13.98 -1.25 -7.39
CA ASP A 275 -13.99 -2.53 -6.69
C ASP A 275 -14.00 -3.73 -7.65
N ARG A 276 -14.61 -3.55 -8.84
CA ARG A 276 -14.64 -4.57 -9.88
C ARG A 276 -13.26 -5.03 -10.31
N LEU A 277 -12.27 -4.12 -10.34
CA LEU A 277 -10.89 -4.44 -10.69
C LEU A 277 -10.25 -5.42 -9.68
N SER A 278 -10.50 -5.23 -8.39
CA SER A 278 -9.98 -6.15 -7.37
C SER A 278 -10.71 -7.50 -7.36
N GLU A 279 -12.00 -7.51 -7.66
CA GLU A 279 -12.78 -8.75 -7.84
C GLU A 279 -12.29 -9.54 -9.05
N LEU A 280 -12.06 -8.88 -10.19
CA LEU A 280 -11.49 -9.49 -11.37
C LEU A 280 -10.11 -10.10 -11.10
N ALA A 281 -9.25 -9.37 -10.38
CA ALA A 281 -7.91 -9.86 -10.02
C ALA A 281 -7.99 -11.20 -9.28
N VAL A 282 -8.89 -11.34 -8.31
CA VAL A 282 -9.10 -12.59 -7.57
C VAL A 282 -9.77 -13.64 -8.47
N THR A 283 -10.80 -13.27 -9.23
CA THR A 283 -11.51 -14.21 -10.10
C THR A 283 -10.58 -14.90 -11.10
N VAL A 284 -9.72 -14.15 -11.78
CA VAL A 284 -8.84 -14.71 -12.82
C VAL A 284 -7.66 -15.52 -12.27
N THR A 285 -7.35 -15.36 -10.97
CA THR A 285 -6.27 -16.12 -10.29
C THR A 285 -6.81 -17.27 -9.42
N SER A 286 -8.13 -17.45 -9.32
CA SER A 286 -8.73 -18.57 -8.60
C SER A 286 -8.67 -19.85 -9.42
N SER A 287 -8.33 -20.97 -8.78
CA SER A 287 -8.28 -22.30 -9.39
C SER A 287 -9.62 -22.78 -9.99
N ASP A 288 -10.73 -22.17 -9.59
CA ASP A 288 -12.07 -22.47 -10.09
C ASP A 288 -12.46 -21.69 -11.37
N SER A 289 -11.53 -20.91 -11.96
CA SER A 289 -11.80 -20.18 -13.21
C SER A 289 -12.06 -21.13 -14.38
N PRO A 290 -13.08 -20.89 -15.25
CA PRO A 290 -13.48 -21.82 -16.33
C PRO A 290 -12.36 -22.18 -17.34
N GLY A 291 -11.21 -21.54 -17.29
CA GLY A 291 -10.03 -21.85 -18.11
C GLY A 291 -9.15 -22.97 -17.57
N PHE A 292 -9.39 -23.49 -16.36
CA PHE A 292 -8.61 -24.55 -15.70
C PHE A 292 -9.19 -25.96 -15.87
N GLN A 293 -10.26 -26.17 -16.66
CA GLN A 293 -10.68 -27.54 -16.96
C GLN A 293 -9.63 -28.17 -17.85
N GLU A 294 -8.85 -29.10 -17.25
CA GLU A 294 -7.95 -29.99 -17.96
C GLU A 294 -8.66 -30.63 -19.16
N ILE A 295 -8.07 -30.43 -20.33
CA ILE A 295 -8.39 -31.28 -21.47
C ILE A 295 -7.74 -32.64 -21.15
N SER A 296 -8.53 -33.52 -20.55
CA SER A 296 -8.19 -34.93 -20.35
C SER A 296 -8.28 -35.70 -21.68
#